data_9faa54db96dee7bde3898bb8cec95b78
#
_entry.id   9faa54db96dee7bde3898bb8cec95b78
#
_cell.length_a   1.000
_cell.length_b   1.000
_cell.length_c   1.000
_cell.angle_alpha   90.00
_cell.angle_beta   90.00
_cell.angle_gamma   90.00
#
_symmetry.space_group_name_H-M   'P 1'
#
loop_
_entity.id
_entity.type
_entity.pdbx_description
1 polymer ?
#
loop_
_entity_poly.entity_id
_entity_poly.type
_entity_poly.pdbx_seq_one_letter_code
_entity_poly.pdbx_strand_id
1 'polypeptide(L)'
;MKPKVLMFGWEFPPHNSGGLGTACFGLTRALSGDADVVFVLPKKAEVNSDFVKMVFANEHSISVRHVDTLLYPYVTEEKYGEERHLYTDQVYGFSLMEEVKRYARKAADIARKAKCDVIHAHDWLAYSAGIEAKKATGKPLIVHVHATEFDRENRV
;
A
#
# COMPACT_ATOMS: atom_id res chain seq x y z
N MET A 1 11.68 -19.53 -12.89
CA MET A 1 11.46 -18.91 -11.54
C MET A 1 10.54 -17.73 -11.77
N LYS A 2 9.43 -17.62 -11.01
CA LYS A 2 8.50 -16.48 -11.14
C LYS A 2 9.14 -15.22 -10.58
N PRO A 3 8.96 -14.04 -11.23
CA PRO A 3 9.40 -12.77 -10.67
C PRO A 3 8.62 -12.45 -9.38
N LYS A 4 9.30 -11.82 -8.42
CA LYS A 4 8.71 -11.37 -7.16
C LYS A 4 8.35 -9.91 -7.25
N VAL A 5 7.06 -9.59 -7.11
CA VAL A 5 6.53 -8.22 -7.18
C VAL A 5 6.14 -7.75 -5.78
N LEU A 6 6.74 -6.65 -5.34
CA LEU A 6 6.36 -5.97 -4.10
C LEU A 6 5.45 -4.79 -4.45
N MET A 7 4.17 -4.91 -4.12
CA MET A 7 3.17 -3.89 -4.40
C MET A 7 2.84 -3.08 -3.15
N PHE A 8 2.78 -1.75 -3.30
CA PHE A 8 2.31 -0.82 -2.28
C PHE A 8 1.00 -0.21 -2.73
N GLY A 9 -0.02 -0.32 -1.90
CA GLY A 9 -1.33 0.28 -2.11
C GLY A 9 -1.94 0.72 -0.78
N TRP A 10 -3.21 1.09 -0.80
CA TRP A 10 -3.95 1.57 0.37
C TRP A 10 -5.34 0.95 0.50
N GLU A 11 -5.80 0.25 -0.52
CA GLU A 11 -7.03 -0.54 -0.51
C GLU A 11 -6.80 -1.93 -1.08
N PHE A 12 -7.45 -2.91 -0.48
CA PHE A 12 -7.54 -4.27 -0.99
C PHE A 12 -8.73 -5.00 -0.34
N PRO A 13 -9.47 -5.87 -1.06
CA PRO A 13 -10.55 -6.64 -0.46
C PRO A 13 -10.11 -7.46 0.77
N PRO A 14 -11.00 -7.67 1.76
CA PRO A 14 -12.41 -7.29 1.79
C PRO A 14 -12.67 -5.82 2.17
N HIS A 15 -11.65 -5.04 2.51
CA HIS A 15 -11.73 -3.67 2.98
C HIS A 15 -11.37 -2.69 1.86
N ASN A 16 -12.22 -2.61 0.85
CA ASN A 16 -12.09 -1.62 -0.23
C ASN A 16 -13.35 -0.75 -0.27
N SER A 17 -13.14 0.56 -0.38
CA SER A 17 -14.21 1.55 -0.46
C SER A 17 -14.41 2.08 -1.89
N GLY A 18 -13.54 1.71 -2.84
CA GLY A 18 -13.57 2.28 -4.17
C GLY A 18 -12.96 1.43 -5.28
N GLY A 19 -12.78 2.07 -6.43
CA GLY A 19 -12.27 1.44 -7.65
C GLY A 19 -10.83 0.96 -7.55
N LEU A 20 -10.00 1.64 -6.74
CA LEU A 20 -8.60 1.28 -6.56
C LEU A 20 -8.44 -0.14 -6.00
N GLY A 21 -9.15 -0.46 -4.93
CA GLY A 21 -9.10 -1.80 -4.32
C GLY A 21 -9.54 -2.89 -5.29
N THR A 22 -10.60 -2.62 -6.08
CA THR A 22 -11.08 -3.53 -7.12
C THR A 22 -10.04 -3.71 -8.23
N ALA A 23 -9.43 -2.64 -8.70
CA ALA A 23 -8.39 -2.69 -9.73
C ALA A 23 -7.14 -3.43 -9.23
N CYS A 24 -6.67 -3.13 -8.01
CA CYS A 24 -5.54 -3.83 -7.38
C CYS A 24 -5.81 -5.33 -7.21
N PHE A 25 -7.03 -5.70 -6.80
CA PHE A 25 -7.43 -7.10 -6.69
C PHE A 25 -7.43 -7.81 -8.04
N GLY A 26 -8.05 -7.21 -9.06
CA GLY A 26 -8.07 -7.78 -10.41
C GLY A 26 -6.67 -7.98 -10.98
N LEU A 27 -5.80 -6.96 -10.83
CA LEU A 27 -4.42 -7.01 -11.28
C LEU A 27 -3.61 -8.10 -10.55
N THR A 28 -3.67 -8.15 -9.23
CA THR A 28 -2.94 -9.14 -8.45
C THR A 28 -3.41 -10.55 -8.73
N ARG A 29 -4.73 -10.73 -8.91
CA ARG A 29 -5.31 -12.02 -9.31
C ARG A 29 -4.79 -12.47 -10.68
N ALA A 30 -4.76 -11.57 -11.66
CA ALA A 30 -4.25 -11.88 -12.99
C ALA A 30 -2.76 -12.23 -12.97
N LEU A 31 -1.95 -11.50 -12.18
CA LEU A 31 -0.51 -11.73 -12.08
C LEU A 31 -0.13 -12.96 -11.25
N SER A 32 -0.98 -13.46 -10.37
CA SER A 32 -0.63 -14.53 -9.43
C SER A 32 -0.25 -15.86 -10.10
N GLY A 33 -0.67 -16.08 -11.34
CA GLY A 33 -0.24 -17.20 -12.18
C GLY A 33 1.22 -17.10 -12.64
N ASP A 34 1.73 -15.89 -12.83
CA ASP A 34 3.01 -15.61 -13.47
C ASP A 34 4.04 -14.96 -12.54
N ALA A 35 3.61 -14.41 -11.40
CA ALA A 35 4.45 -13.72 -10.43
C ALA A 35 4.10 -14.09 -8.98
N ASP A 36 5.10 -14.01 -8.10
CA ASP A 36 4.91 -14.06 -6.66
C ASP A 36 4.63 -12.63 -6.17
N VAL A 37 3.41 -12.37 -5.71
CA VAL A 37 3.00 -11.01 -5.28
C VAL A 37 2.96 -10.90 -3.76
N VAL A 38 3.64 -9.87 -3.24
CA VAL A 38 3.48 -9.40 -1.86
C VAL A 38 2.84 -8.03 -1.89
N PHE A 39 1.63 -7.91 -1.36
CA PHE A 39 0.89 -6.65 -1.30
C PHE A 39 1.01 -6.02 0.09
N VAL A 40 1.44 -4.77 0.15
CA VAL A 40 1.64 -4.01 1.40
C VAL A 40 0.55 -2.95 1.51
N LEU A 41 -0.18 -3.00 2.61
CA LEU A 41 -1.30 -2.11 2.92
C LEU A 41 -1.04 -1.33 4.20
N PRO A 42 -1.49 -0.07 4.29
CA PRO A 42 -1.66 0.60 5.56
C PRO A 42 -2.78 -0.07 6.37
N LYS A 43 -2.61 -0.13 7.70
CA LYS A 43 -3.64 -0.63 8.61
C LYS A 43 -3.43 -0.13 10.02
N LYS A 44 -4.53 0.19 10.72
CA LYS A 44 -4.52 0.49 12.15
C LYS A 44 -4.10 -0.71 13.00
N ALA A 45 -3.45 -0.47 14.13
CA ALA A 45 -2.76 -1.44 15.00
C ALA A 45 -3.61 -2.58 15.62
N GLU A 46 -4.92 -2.60 15.45
CA GLU A 46 -5.82 -3.55 16.15
C GLU A 46 -5.84 -4.98 15.59
N VAL A 47 -5.00 -5.32 14.62
CA VAL A 47 -5.01 -6.65 14.00
C VAL A 47 -3.67 -7.34 14.17
N ASN A 48 -3.68 -8.37 14.99
CA ASN A 48 -2.54 -9.20 15.41
C ASN A 48 -1.84 -10.02 14.31
N SER A 49 -2.06 -9.77 13.04
CA SER A 49 -1.34 -10.48 11.97
C SER A 49 -0.73 -9.51 10.97
N ASP A 50 0.59 -9.38 11.00
CA ASP A 50 1.36 -8.64 10.00
C ASP A 50 1.32 -9.30 8.61
N PHE A 51 0.66 -10.46 8.49
CA PHE A 51 0.69 -11.27 7.29
C PHE A 51 -0.62 -12.04 7.06
N VAL A 52 -1.33 -11.73 5.98
CA VAL A 52 -2.51 -12.47 5.54
C VAL A 52 -2.22 -13.11 4.19
N LYS A 53 -2.52 -14.38 4.06
CA LYS A 53 -2.43 -15.12 2.81
C LYS A 53 -3.82 -15.21 2.17
N MET A 54 -3.98 -14.60 0.99
CA MET A 54 -5.20 -14.72 0.20
C MET A 54 -5.03 -15.82 -0.84
N VAL A 55 -6.02 -16.71 -0.94
CA VAL A 55 -6.03 -17.80 -1.92
C VAL A 55 -7.11 -17.54 -2.94
N PHE A 56 -6.75 -17.53 -4.22
CA PHE A 56 -7.71 -17.46 -5.32
C PHE A 56 -8.27 -18.84 -5.67
N ALA A 57 -9.43 -18.89 -6.33
CA ALA A 57 -10.11 -20.13 -6.70
C ALA A 57 -9.30 -21.10 -7.59
N ASN A 58 -8.24 -20.61 -8.21
CA ASN A 58 -7.29 -21.38 -9.02
C ASN A 58 -6.01 -21.78 -8.25
N GLU A 59 -6.07 -21.81 -6.92
CA GLU A 59 -4.97 -22.18 -6.01
C GLU A 59 -3.77 -21.22 -5.99
N HIS A 60 -3.83 -20.07 -6.66
CA HIS A 60 -2.81 -19.04 -6.56
C HIS A 60 -2.98 -18.22 -5.28
N SER A 61 -1.88 -17.87 -4.64
CA SER A 61 -1.89 -17.12 -3.40
C SER A 61 -1.14 -15.80 -3.50
N ILE A 62 -1.69 -14.77 -2.86
CA ILE A 62 -1.03 -13.49 -2.61
C ILE A 62 -0.70 -13.39 -1.13
N SER A 63 0.50 -12.89 -0.83
CA SER A 63 0.87 -12.52 0.53
C SER A 63 0.56 -11.06 0.76
N VAL A 64 -0.26 -10.74 1.76
CA VAL A 64 -0.59 -9.35 2.14
C VAL A 64 0.11 -9.02 3.44
N ARG A 65 0.82 -7.89 3.47
CA ARG A 65 1.45 -7.31 4.67
C ARG A 65 0.78 -6.00 5.02
N HIS A 66 0.69 -5.72 6.31
CA HIS A 66 0.16 -4.48 6.81
C HIS A 66 1.26 -3.65 7.48
N VAL A 67 1.17 -2.35 7.33
CA VAL A 67 1.97 -1.37 8.06
C VAL A 67 1.03 -0.64 9.01
N ASP A 68 1.36 -0.65 10.30
CA ASP A 68 0.62 0.13 11.29
C ASP A 68 0.72 1.63 10.97
N THR A 69 -0.43 2.23 10.64
CA THR A 69 -0.54 3.63 10.22
C THR A 69 -1.99 4.09 10.28
N LEU A 70 -2.21 5.40 10.38
CA LEU A 70 -3.53 6.03 10.29
C LEU A 70 -3.95 6.35 8.84
N LEU A 71 -3.20 5.91 7.84
CA LEU A 71 -3.59 6.09 6.45
C LEU A 71 -4.72 5.14 6.07
N TYR A 72 -5.69 5.66 5.36
CA TYR A 72 -6.82 4.91 4.80
C TYR A 72 -7.31 5.56 3.50
N PRO A 73 -8.15 4.86 2.72
CA PRO A 73 -8.68 5.39 1.46
C PRO A 73 -9.38 6.74 1.63
N TYR A 74 -9.06 7.67 0.73
CA TYR A 74 -9.65 9.02 0.69
C TYR A 74 -9.46 9.85 1.98
N VAL A 75 -8.41 9.56 2.77
CA VAL A 75 -8.04 10.37 3.92
C VAL A 75 -7.65 11.78 3.49
N THR A 76 -8.23 12.79 4.13
CA THR A 76 -7.87 14.20 3.99
C THR A 76 -7.05 14.65 5.19
N GLU A 77 -6.37 15.81 5.07
CA GLU A 77 -5.62 16.39 6.20
C GLU A 77 -6.51 16.62 7.43
N GLU A 78 -7.74 17.12 7.20
CA GLU A 78 -8.73 17.35 8.26
C GLU A 78 -9.11 16.05 8.99
N LYS A 79 -9.55 15.05 8.23
CA LYS A 79 -9.92 13.72 8.80
C LYS A 79 -8.74 13.03 9.47
N TYR A 80 -7.53 13.17 8.91
CA TYR A 80 -6.34 12.66 9.55
C TYR A 80 -6.09 13.35 10.90
N GLY A 81 -6.23 14.68 10.96
CA GLY A 81 -6.10 15.47 12.19
C GLY A 81 -7.09 15.03 13.27
N GLU A 82 -8.37 14.87 12.91
CA GLU A 82 -9.42 14.37 13.83
C GLU A 82 -9.07 13.00 14.41
N GLU A 83 -8.65 12.04 13.57
CA GLU A 83 -8.25 10.71 14.06
C GLU A 83 -6.97 10.75 14.89
N ARG A 84 -5.97 11.54 14.47
CA ARG A 84 -4.69 11.67 15.16
C ARG A 84 -4.86 12.12 16.62
N HIS A 85 -5.84 13.00 16.88
CA HIS A 85 -6.16 13.48 18.25
C HIS A 85 -6.65 12.38 19.20
N LEU A 86 -7.12 11.24 18.69
CA LEU A 86 -7.52 10.10 19.52
C LEU A 86 -6.32 9.31 20.06
N TYR A 87 -5.12 9.56 19.56
CA TYR A 87 -3.89 8.88 19.96
C TYR A 87 -2.95 9.84 20.69
N THR A 88 -2.63 9.54 21.93
CA THR A 88 -1.77 10.37 22.79
C THR A 88 -0.29 10.08 22.60
N ASP A 89 0.05 8.95 22.02
CA ASP A 89 1.43 8.59 21.71
C ASP A 89 1.96 9.32 20.45
N GLN A 90 3.27 9.45 20.37
CA GLN A 90 3.95 10.12 19.27
C GLN A 90 4.35 9.15 18.14
N VAL A 91 3.69 8.00 18.05
CA VAL A 91 4.01 6.96 17.07
C VAL A 91 3.61 7.38 15.66
N TYR A 92 2.48 8.08 15.52
CA TYR A 92 1.96 8.54 14.23
C TYR A 92 2.42 9.97 13.92
N GLY A 93 2.52 10.31 12.62
CA GLY A 93 2.89 11.65 12.17
C GLY A 93 1.91 12.74 12.66
N PHE A 94 2.39 13.96 12.85
CA PHE A 94 1.53 15.10 13.26
C PHE A 94 0.62 15.61 12.13
N SER A 95 0.94 15.28 10.89
CA SER A 95 0.17 15.62 9.69
C SER A 95 0.05 14.41 8.76
N LEU A 96 -0.92 14.44 7.85
CA LEU A 96 -1.09 13.40 6.83
C LEU A 96 0.19 13.16 6.04
N MET A 97 0.90 14.24 5.66
CA MET A 97 2.14 14.12 4.89
C MET A 97 3.28 13.49 5.71
N GLU A 98 3.35 13.76 7.01
CA GLU A 98 4.32 13.09 7.89
C GLU A 98 4.01 11.60 8.05
N GLU A 99 2.73 11.24 8.11
CA GLU A 99 2.31 9.86 8.16
C GLU A 99 2.63 9.12 6.85
N VAL A 100 2.43 9.75 5.70
CA VAL A 100 2.87 9.22 4.40
C VAL A 100 4.38 8.97 4.38
N LYS A 101 5.18 9.89 4.93
CA LYS A 101 6.64 9.71 5.07
C LYS A 101 6.98 8.58 6.05
N ARG A 102 6.21 8.42 7.14
CA ARG A 102 6.40 7.32 8.08
C ARG A 102 6.10 5.98 7.42
N TYR A 103 4.98 5.88 6.69
CA TYR A 103 4.66 4.70 5.88
C TYR A 103 5.79 4.37 4.89
N ALA A 104 6.32 5.38 4.19
CA ALA A 104 7.41 5.21 3.25
C ALA A 104 8.69 4.64 3.89
N ARG A 105 9.06 5.10 5.09
CA ARG A 105 10.20 4.52 5.83
C ARG A 105 9.99 3.05 6.16
N LYS A 106 8.80 2.68 6.65
CA LYS A 106 8.43 1.28 6.92
C LYS A 106 8.43 0.43 5.64
N ALA A 107 8.00 0.99 4.53
CA ALA A 107 8.04 0.34 3.22
C ALA A 107 9.47 -0.01 2.79
N ALA A 108 10.44 0.86 3.02
CA ALA A 108 11.85 0.59 2.76
C ALA A 108 12.37 -0.63 3.55
N ASP A 109 12.02 -0.74 4.83
CA ASP A 109 12.40 -1.88 5.68
C ASP A 109 11.77 -3.19 5.19
N ILE A 110 10.50 -3.14 4.77
CA ILE A 110 9.81 -4.29 4.17
C ILE A 110 10.51 -4.70 2.87
N ALA A 111 10.84 -3.73 2.01
CA ALA A 111 11.47 -3.99 0.72
C ALA A 111 12.83 -4.68 0.86
N ARG A 112 13.68 -4.25 1.82
CA ARG A 112 14.97 -4.91 2.11
C ARG A 112 14.80 -6.38 2.46
N LYS A 113 13.71 -6.73 3.17
CA LYS A 113 13.42 -8.09 3.65
C LYS A 113 12.69 -8.96 2.60
N ALA A 114 11.93 -8.34 1.71
CA ALA A 114 11.04 -9.03 0.76
C ALA A 114 11.79 -9.71 -0.40
N LYS A 115 13.04 -9.30 -0.69
CA LYS A 115 13.85 -9.82 -1.84
C LYS A 115 13.06 -9.79 -3.15
N CYS A 116 12.41 -8.66 -3.46
CA CYS A 116 11.63 -8.50 -4.68
C CYS A 116 12.52 -8.25 -5.92
N ASP A 117 11.94 -8.48 -7.10
CA ASP A 117 12.56 -8.17 -8.40
C ASP A 117 12.03 -6.85 -8.96
N VAL A 118 10.77 -6.51 -8.67
CA VAL A 118 10.07 -5.30 -9.11
C VAL A 118 9.28 -4.72 -7.96
N ILE A 119 9.23 -3.39 -7.89
CA ILE A 119 8.41 -2.62 -6.97
C ILE A 119 7.27 -1.99 -7.79
N HIS A 120 6.04 -2.02 -7.27
CA HIS A 120 4.88 -1.44 -7.91
C HIS A 120 4.08 -0.62 -6.88
N ALA A 121 3.93 0.68 -7.12
CA ALA A 121 3.23 1.59 -6.22
C ALA A 121 1.94 2.12 -6.86
N HIS A 122 0.82 2.02 -6.14
CA HIS A 122 -0.51 2.38 -6.59
C HIS A 122 -0.97 3.67 -5.92
N ASP A 123 -1.14 4.71 -6.72
CA ASP A 123 -1.58 6.04 -6.36
C ASP A 123 -0.70 6.80 -5.35
N TRP A 124 -1.07 8.05 -5.09
CA TRP A 124 -0.23 9.06 -4.45
C TRP A 124 0.23 8.70 -3.02
N LEU A 125 -0.63 8.06 -2.21
CA LEU A 125 -0.26 7.62 -0.85
C LEU A 125 0.87 6.57 -0.86
N ALA A 126 0.98 5.79 -1.93
CA ALA A 126 1.96 4.73 -2.06
C ALA A 126 3.22 5.15 -2.84
N TYR A 127 3.22 6.29 -3.55
CA TYR A 127 4.38 6.69 -4.37
C TYR A 127 5.64 6.88 -3.54
N SER A 128 5.54 7.57 -2.40
CA SER A 128 6.68 7.74 -1.49
C SER A 128 7.19 6.40 -0.95
N ALA A 129 6.30 5.45 -0.68
CA ALA A 129 6.68 4.09 -0.26
C ALA A 129 7.47 3.37 -1.36
N GLY A 130 7.00 3.45 -2.62
CA GLY A 130 7.71 2.90 -3.77
C GLY A 130 9.08 3.52 -4.00
N ILE A 131 9.19 4.86 -3.85
CA ILE A 131 10.45 5.60 -4.01
C ILE A 131 11.47 5.15 -2.94
N GLU A 132 11.07 5.11 -1.68
CA GLU A 132 11.97 4.69 -0.59
C GLU A 132 12.35 3.20 -0.70
N ALA A 133 11.43 2.34 -1.13
CA ALA A 133 11.72 0.94 -1.43
C ALA A 133 12.74 0.79 -2.57
N LYS A 134 12.59 1.58 -3.66
CA LYS A 134 13.56 1.63 -4.77
C LYS A 134 14.94 2.09 -4.29
N LYS A 135 15.02 3.17 -3.50
CA LYS A 135 16.29 3.64 -2.93
C LYS A 135 16.97 2.56 -2.07
N ALA A 136 16.16 1.83 -1.29
CA ALA A 136 16.64 0.81 -0.36
C ALA A 136 17.14 -0.48 -1.03
N THR A 137 16.66 -0.78 -2.25
CA THR A 137 16.90 -2.09 -2.89
C THR A 137 17.59 -1.99 -4.26
N GLY A 138 17.56 -0.82 -4.91
CA GLY A 138 18.02 -0.64 -6.29
C GLY A 138 17.08 -1.25 -7.35
N LYS A 139 15.92 -1.79 -6.94
CA LYS A 139 15.01 -2.49 -7.87
C LYS A 139 14.19 -1.50 -8.70
N PRO A 140 13.75 -1.89 -9.92
CA PRO A 140 12.89 -1.05 -10.75
C PRO A 140 11.57 -0.77 -10.05
N LEU A 141 11.06 0.45 -10.24
CA LEU A 141 9.79 0.93 -9.71
C LEU A 141 8.83 1.22 -10.84
N ILE A 142 7.64 0.64 -10.76
CA ILE A 142 6.47 0.99 -11.55
C ILE A 142 5.57 1.86 -10.68
N VAL A 143 5.15 3.00 -11.21
CA VAL A 143 4.16 3.89 -10.58
C VAL A 143 2.86 3.78 -11.37
N HIS A 144 1.78 3.40 -10.70
CA HIS A 144 0.47 3.23 -11.30
C HIS A 144 -0.47 4.33 -10.81
N VAL A 145 -0.90 5.18 -11.74
CA VAL A 145 -1.84 6.26 -11.49
C VAL A 145 -3.25 5.74 -11.79
N HIS A 146 -4.13 5.69 -10.79
CA HIS A 146 -5.53 5.28 -10.96
C HIS A 146 -6.46 6.46 -11.14
N ALA A 147 -6.15 7.58 -10.48
CA ALA A 147 -6.87 8.83 -10.62
C ALA A 147 -5.94 10.02 -10.33
N THR A 148 -6.16 11.12 -11.04
CA THR A 148 -5.51 12.39 -10.76
C THR A 148 -6.42 13.26 -9.89
N GLU A 149 -5.90 14.40 -9.40
CA GLU A 149 -6.70 15.36 -8.67
C GLU A 149 -7.81 15.96 -9.54
N PHE A 150 -7.54 16.13 -10.84
CA PHE A 150 -8.56 16.58 -11.81
C PHE A 150 -9.76 15.61 -11.88
N ASP A 151 -9.51 14.33 -11.81
CA ASP A 151 -10.58 13.30 -11.82
C ASP A 151 -11.43 13.31 -10.54
N ARG A 152 -10.83 13.75 -9.41
CA ARG A 152 -11.49 13.74 -8.11
C ARG A 152 -12.32 15.00 -7.85
N GLU A 153 -11.87 16.14 -8.33
CA GLU A 153 -12.49 17.43 -8.03
C GLU A 153 -13.58 17.83 -9.04
N ASN A 154 -13.86 17.03 -10.09
CA ASN A 154 -14.76 17.37 -11.20
C ASN A 154 -14.50 18.80 -11.78
N ARG A 155 -13.27 19.27 -11.70
CA ARG A 155 -12.87 20.54 -12.29
C ARG A 155 -12.51 20.32 -13.75
N VAL A 156 -13.49 20.53 -14.61
CA VAL A 156 -13.29 20.72 -16.06
C VAL A 156 -13.04 22.21 -16.31
#